data_3de35a94407ceceddfb6797604166e8b
#
_entry.id   3de35a94407ceceddfb6797604166e8b
#
_cell.length_a   1.000
_cell.length_b   1.000
_cell.length_c   1.000
_cell.angle_alpha   90.00
_cell.angle_beta   90.00
_cell.angle_gamma   90.00
#
_symmetry.space_group_name_H-M   'P 1'
#
loop_
_entity.id
_entity.type
_entity.pdbx_description
1 polymer ?
#
loop_
_entity_poly.entity_id
_entity_poly.type
_entity_poly.pdbx_seq_one_letter_code
_entity_poly.pdbx_strand_id
1 'polypeptide(L)'
;MYKRQDHKGITFDRLAPDRFTLMENGVANEILVDEQEDAGVMIAVRNLQNDFKRVSGRTAGLCYTPGVKRMIMVGTLKSRYIRELVKAKKIDASLLEGKNEKYLMTVVSAPLNGVNEALVIAGSDKRGTIYGIYELSEQIGVSPWYDWVDVPVMPRQNLSMMRGSYTAGEPAVKYRGIFLNDEAPCLTGWVKHTYGTNYGDHRFYARVFELILRLRGNFMWPAMWGWSFYADDPENSKTAHEMGIIMGTSHHEPMARNHQEWVRKRSEYGAWDYASNQQVIDRFFREGMERAADTEDLITIGMRGDGDTPMGGKEGEDDKYVPRDEENMRLMEKIFRNQRRIIKEVTGKAPEKRPQVWAIYKEVQRYYDMGLRVPDDVIMLLSDDNWGDVRRLPDAKERKHSGGWGMYLSLIHIS
;
A
#
# COMPACT_ATOMS: atom_id res chain seq x y z
N MET A 1 1.82 11.58 13.99
CA MET A 1 0.76 12.54 13.62
C MET A 1 1.30 13.42 12.50
N TYR A 2 0.98 13.14 11.24
CA TYR A 2 1.35 14.03 10.14
C TYR A 2 0.58 15.31 10.34
N LYS A 3 1.29 16.43 10.63
CA LYS A 3 0.72 17.73 10.33
C LYS A 3 0.58 17.75 8.81
N ARG A 4 -0.65 17.54 8.32
CA ARG A 4 -1.03 17.98 6.99
C ARG A 4 -0.53 19.42 6.93
N GLN A 5 0.51 19.69 6.15
CA GLN A 5 0.79 21.08 5.82
C GLN A 5 -0.51 21.54 5.19
N ASP A 6 -1.20 22.49 5.81
CA ASP A 6 -2.40 23.09 5.26
C ASP A 6 -2.01 23.66 3.88
N HIS A 7 -2.11 22.83 2.85
CA HIS A 7 -2.11 23.31 1.49
C HIS A 7 -3.39 24.12 1.37
N LYS A 8 -3.29 25.42 1.67
CA LYS A 8 -4.30 26.37 1.23
C LYS A 8 -4.58 26.01 -0.22
N GLY A 9 -5.84 25.82 -0.57
CA GLY A 9 -6.23 25.40 -1.90
C GLY A 9 -5.45 26.17 -2.96
N ILE A 10 -4.69 25.46 -3.77
CA ILE A 10 -3.86 26.07 -4.83
C ILE A 10 -4.62 26.22 -6.13
N THR A 11 -5.85 25.74 -6.18
CA THR A 11 -6.76 25.83 -7.32
C THR A 11 -7.90 26.79 -7.04
N PHE A 12 -8.43 27.38 -8.11
CA PHE A 12 -9.46 28.42 -8.08
C PHE A 12 -10.46 28.22 -9.23
N ASP A 13 -11.71 28.53 -8.99
CA ASP A 13 -12.81 28.42 -9.96
C ASP A 13 -12.80 29.58 -11.00
N ARG A 14 -11.87 30.52 -10.87
CA ARG A 14 -11.72 31.68 -11.76
C ARG A 14 -10.40 31.65 -12.48
N LEU A 15 -10.42 31.91 -13.78
CA LEU A 15 -9.22 32.07 -14.58
C LEU A 15 -8.59 33.43 -14.27
N ALA A 16 -7.26 33.50 -14.29
CA ALA A 16 -6.50 34.74 -14.14
C ALA A 16 -5.17 34.63 -14.89
N PRO A 17 -4.65 35.76 -15.45
CA PRO A 17 -3.42 35.74 -16.26
C PRO A 17 -2.15 35.28 -15.51
N ASP A 18 -2.11 35.49 -14.21
CA ASP A 18 -1.02 35.08 -13.32
C ASP A 18 -1.08 33.61 -12.87
N ARG A 19 -2.09 32.87 -13.33
CA ARG A 19 -2.33 31.48 -12.98
C ARG A 19 -2.18 30.54 -14.18
N PHE A 20 -1.95 29.28 -13.90
CA PHE A 20 -2.01 28.22 -14.91
C PHE A 20 -3.46 27.75 -15.08
N THR A 21 -3.99 27.83 -16.29
CA THR A 21 -5.33 27.32 -16.58
C THR A 21 -5.29 25.79 -16.64
N LEU A 22 -5.99 25.12 -15.74
CA LEU A 22 -6.15 23.66 -15.73
C LEU A 22 -7.33 23.21 -16.61
N MET A 23 -8.41 23.99 -16.57
CA MET A 23 -9.66 23.69 -17.26
C MET A 23 -10.38 25.00 -17.61
N GLU A 24 -10.94 25.07 -18.82
CA GLU A 24 -11.70 26.22 -19.29
C GLU A 24 -12.98 25.75 -20.00
N ASN A 25 -14.13 26.32 -19.64
CA ASN A 25 -15.45 25.95 -20.19
C ASN A 25 -15.74 24.43 -20.14
N GLY A 26 -15.35 23.79 -19.06
CA GLY A 26 -15.51 22.35 -18.84
C GLY A 26 -14.53 21.46 -19.61
N VAL A 27 -13.57 22.04 -20.32
CA VAL A 27 -12.54 21.30 -21.07
C VAL A 27 -11.22 21.39 -20.33
N ALA A 28 -10.77 20.27 -19.79
CA ALA A 28 -9.48 20.16 -19.13
C ALA A 28 -8.32 20.07 -20.14
N ASN A 29 -7.13 20.51 -19.76
CA ASN A 29 -5.94 20.28 -20.55
C ASN A 29 -5.69 18.79 -20.76
N GLU A 30 -5.13 18.42 -21.91
CA GLU A 30 -4.73 17.05 -22.20
C GLU A 30 -3.60 16.61 -21.26
N ILE A 31 -3.64 15.34 -20.89
CA ILE A 31 -2.61 14.71 -20.04
C ILE A 31 -1.60 14.04 -20.97
N LEU A 32 -0.36 14.50 -20.93
CA LEU A 32 0.76 13.88 -21.62
C LEU A 32 1.48 12.93 -20.68
N VAL A 33 1.63 11.69 -21.11
CA VAL A 33 2.37 10.64 -20.39
C VAL A 33 3.24 9.86 -21.36
N ASP A 34 4.34 9.27 -20.89
CA ASP A 34 5.13 8.34 -21.68
C ASP A 34 4.34 7.03 -21.87
N GLU A 35 4.28 6.50 -23.08
CA GLU A 35 3.60 5.22 -23.37
C GLU A 35 4.20 4.05 -22.60
N GLN A 36 5.47 4.15 -22.21
CA GLN A 36 6.21 3.13 -21.45
C GLN A 36 6.22 3.40 -19.93
N GLU A 37 5.36 4.28 -19.44
CA GLU A 37 5.29 4.57 -18.01
C GLU A 37 4.75 3.37 -17.23
N ASP A 38 5.04 3.32 -15.92
CA ASP A 38 4.61 2.26 -15.01
C ASP A 38 3.07 2.08 -15.02
N ALA A 39 2.63 0.83 -14.99
CA ALA A 39 1.20 0.49 -15.05
C ALA A 39 0.39 1.20 -13.95
N GLY A 40 0.92 1.32 -12.74
CA GLY A 40 0.25 2.01 -11.63
C GLY A 40 0.11 3.51 -11.89
N VAL A 41 1.10 4.14 -12.53
CA VAL A 41 1.01 5.54 -12.96
C VAL A 41 -0.07 5.69 -14.03
N MET A 42 -0.13 4.76 -15.00
CA MET A 42 -1.16 4.78 -16.05
C MET A 42 -2.58 4.60 -15.47
N ILE A 43 -2.75 3.75 -14.45
CA ILE A 43 -4.02 3.61 -13.73
C ILE A 43 -4.40 4.93 -13.06
N ALA A 44 -3.47 5.56 -12.34
CA ALA A 44 -3.71 6.84 -11.67
C ALA A 44 -4.01 7.97 -12.66
N VAL A 45 -3.37 7.98 -13.83
CA VAL A 45 -3.69 8.94 -14.93
C VAL A 45 -5.12 8.77 -15.43
N ARG A 46 -5.58 7.53 -15.62
CA ARG A 46 -6.98 7.25 -15.99
C ARG A 46 -7.96 7.67 -14.89
N ASN A 47 -7.58 7.49 -13.64
CA ASN A 47 -8.38 7.99 -12.52
C ASN A 47 -8.46 9.52 -12.53
N LEU A 48 -7.36 10.24 -12.83
CA LEU A 48 -7.38 11.69 -12.99
C LEU A 48 -8.29 12.14 -14.15
N GLN A 49 -8.30 11.42 -15.29
CA GLN A 49 -9.25 11.68 -16.38
C GLN A 49 -10.72 11.57 -15.89
N ASN A 50 -11.01 10.52 -15.09
CA ASN A 50 -12.33 10.32 -14.50
C ASN A 50 -12.64 11.40 -13.45
N ASP A 51 -11.64 11.88 -12.70
CA ASP A 51 -11.83 12.96 -11.74
C ASP A 51 -12.17 14.28 -12.42
N PHE A 52 -11.50 14.61 -13.53
CA PHE A 52 -11.94 15.75 -14.38
C PHE A 52 -13.36 15.57 -14.90
N LYS A 53 -13.75 14.34 -15.30
CA LYS A 53 -15.13 14.07 -15.73
C LYS A 53 -16.13 14.28 -14.58
N ARG A 54 -15.80 13.90 -13.35
CA ARG A 54 -16.66 14.14 -12.18
C ARG A 54 -16.86 15.65 -11.93
N VAL A 55 -15.79 16.42 -12.11
CA VAL A 55 -15.81 17.87 -11.87
C VAL A 55 -16.50 18.65 -12.99
N SER A 56 -16.27 18.27 -14.27
CA SER A 56 -16.70 19.08 -15.43
C SER A 56 -17.79 18.45 -16.28
N GLY A 57 -18.08 17.17 -16.09
CA GLY A 57 -18.92 16.37 -16.99
C GLY A 57 -18.18 15.85 -18.23
N ARG A 58 -16.90 16.23 -18.46
CA ARG A 58 -16.12 15.86 -19.63
C ARG A 58 -14.80 15.18 -19.23
N THR A 59 -14.46 14.10 -19.92
CA THR A 59 -13.19 13.38 -19.72
C THR A 59 -12.03 14.20 -20.28
N ALA A 60 -10.95 14.37 -19.51
CA ALA A 60 -9.71 14.98 -19.99
C ALA A 60 -9.08 14.13 -21.11
N GLY A 61 -8.49 14.74 -22.10
CA GLY A 61 -7.73 14.05 -23.15
C GLY A 61 -6.49 13.37 -22.59
N LEU A 62 -6.10 12.25 -23.19
CA LEU A 62 -4.84 11.55 -22.91
C LEU A 62 -4.04 11.45 -24.21
N CYS A 63 -2.77 11.83 -24.17
CA CYS A 63 -1.89 11.73 -25.32
C CYS A 63 -0.50 11.22 -24.92
N TYR A 64 0.20 10.63 -25.90
CA TYR A 64 1.54 10.06 -25.74
C TYR A 64 2.60 10.89 -26.50
N THR A 65 2.13 11.90 -27.24
CA THR A 65 2.99 12.85 -27.97
C THR A 65 2.49 14.27 -27.73
N PRO A 66 3.39 15.25 -27.54
CA PRO A 66 2.99 16.63 -27.37
C PRO A 66 2.32 17.17 -28.65
N GLY A 67 1.19 17.85 -28.51
CA GLY A 67 0.44 18.37 -29.67
C GLY A 67 -0.35 19.63 -29.42
N VAL A 68 -0.45 20.09 -28.17
CA VAL A 68 -1.28 21.25 -27.80
C VAL A 68 -0.49 22.29 -26.98
N LYS A 69 -0.99 23.53 -26.98
CA LYS A 69 -0.29 24.65 -26.35
C LYS A 69 -0.15 24.56 -24.82
N ARG A 70 -1.10 23.92 -24.14
CA ARG A 70 -1.10 23.70 -22.68
C ARG A 70 -1.36 22.24 -22.37
N MET A 71 -0.64 21.69 -21.41
CA MET A 71 -0.75 20.27 -21.04
C MET A 71 -0.60 20.05 -19.53
N ILE A 72 -1.03 18.88 -19.07
CA ILE A 72 -0.62 18.29 -17.80
C ILE A 72 0.36 17.18 -18.15
N MET A 73 1.63 17.28 -17.74
CA MET A 73 2.67 16.31 -18.03
C MET A 73 2.90 15.46 -16.80
N VAL A 74 2.82 14.14 -16.94
CA VAL A 74 2.95 13.21 -15.82
C VAL A 74 4.04 12.19 -16.10
N GLY A 75 4.87 11.89 -15.11
CA GLY A 75 5.82 10.78 -15.22
C GLY A 75 6.76 10.62 -14.02
N THR A 76 7.39 9.45 -13.95
CA THR A 76 8.53 9.18 -13.08
C THR A 76 9.79 9.87 -13.62
N LEU A 77 10.86 9.93 -12.79
CA LEU A 77 12.19 10.35 -13.29
C LEU A 77 12.73 9.49 -14.45
N LYS A 78 12.17 8.30 -14.68
CA LYS A 78 12.53 7.41 -15.79
C LYS A 78 11.78 7.73 -17.08
N SER A 79 10.69 8.45 -17.02
CA SER A 79 9.86 8.87 -18.17
C SER A 79 10.68 9.70 -19.15
N ARG A 80 10.46 9.47 -20.44
CA ARG A 80 11.13 10.20 -21.53
C ARG A 80 10.98 11.72 -21.35
N TYR A 81 9.78 12.20 -21.16
CA TYR A 81 9.50 13.63 -21.07
C TYR A 81 10.08 14.28 -19.83
N ILE A 82 10.03 13.59 -18.69
CA ILE A 82 10.62 14.10 -17.45
C ILE A 82 12.15 14.17 -17.57
N ARG A 83 12.80 13.17 -18.17
CA ARG A 83 14.24 13.22 -18.46
C ARG A 83 14.63 14.36 -19.41
N GLU A 84 13.80 14.66 -20.40
CA GLU A 84 14.03 15.80 -21.29
C GLU A 84 13.97 17.14 -20.52
N LEU A 85 13.01 17.30 -19.61
CA LEU A 85 12.90 18.49 -18.76
C LEU A 85 14.08 18.64 -17.80
N VAL A 86 14.55 17.54 -17.21
CA VAL A 86 15.74 17.50 -16.35
C VAL A 86 17.00 17.90 -17.14
N LYS A 87 17.19 17.29 -18.31
CA LYS A 87 18.33 17.60 -19.19
C LYS A 87 18.33 19.07 -19.64
N ALA A 88 17.14 19.62 -19.90
CA ALA A 88 16.97 21.01 -20.26
C ALA A 88 16.99 21.99 -19.05
N LYS A 89 17.25 21.48 -17.82
CA LYS A 89 17.26 22.25 -16.57
C LYS A 89 15.96 23.01 -16.30
N LYS A 90 14.83 22.47 -16.77
CA LYS A 90 13.49 23.05 -16.57
C LYS A 90 12.83 22.59 -15.28
N ILE A 91 13.26 21.45 -14.76
CA ILE A 91 12.94 20.97 -13.42
C ILE A 91 14.24 20.54 -12.70
N ASP A 92 14.26 20.72 -11.40
CA ASP A 92 15.40 20.32 -10.57
C ASP A 92 15.22 18.88 -10.08
N ALA A 93 15.95 17.95 -10.71
CA ALA A 93 15.91 16.54 -10.36
C ALA A 93 16.42 16.25 -8.95
N SER A 94 17.30 17.08 -8.38
CA SER A 94 17.83 16.90 -7.02
C SER A 94 16.75 16.86 -5.95
N LEU A 95 15.61 17.45 -6.23
CA LEU A 95 14.45 17.40 -5.35
C LEU A 95 13.81 15.99 -5.26
N LEU A 96 14.07 15.12 -6.24
CA LEU A 96 13.45 13.79 -6.39
C LEU A 96 14.46 12.65 -6.37
N GLU A 97 15.71 12.88 -6.86
CA GLU A 97 16.74 11.85 -6.93
C GLU A 97 17.10 11.29 -5.56
N GLY A 98 17.16 9.97 -5.44
CA GLY A 98 17.44 9.27 -4.19
C GLY A 98 16.34 9.39 -3.12
N LYS A 99 15.18 9.94 -3.48
CA LYS A 99 14.00 10.06 -2.61
C LYS A 99 13.02 8.93 -2.84
N ASN A 100 12.25 8.60 -1.79
CA ASN A 100 11.20 7.60 -1.87
C ASN A 100 9.84 8.26 -1.81
N GLU A 101 8.95 7.85 -2.72
CA GLU A 101 7.54 8.24 -2.73
C GLU A 101 7.31 9.77 -2.69
N LYS A 102 8.23 10.52 -3.27
CA LYS A 102 8.20 11.98 -3.33
C LYS A 102 7.76 12.43 -4.72
N TYR A 103 7.00 13.51 -4.78
CA TYR A 103 6.63 14.17 -6.04
C TYR A 103 6.99 15.64 -6.02
N LEU A 104 7.12 16.19 -7.23
CA LEU A 104 7.17 17.60 -7.54
C LEU A 104 6.02 17.90 -8.51
N MET A 105 5.21 18.90 -8.19
CA MET A 105 4.20 19.46 -9.07
C MET A 105 4.55 20.91 -9.33
N THR A 106 4.81 21.28 -10.59
CA THR A 106 5.29 22.63 -10.95
C THR A 106 4.84 23.07 -12.34
N VAL A 107 4.61 24.36 -12.52
CA VAL A 107 4.28 24.93 -13.83
C VAL A 107 5.57 25.31 -14.55
N VAL A 108 5.76 24.75 -15.75
CA VAL A 108 6.94 24.98 -16.60
C VAL A 108 6.54 25.68 -17.89
N SER A 109 7.21 26.80 -18.19
CA SER A 109 7.04 27.51 -19.47
C SER A 109 7.88 26.85 -20.58
N ALA A 110 7.32 26.73 -21.78
CA ALA A 110 7.92 26.09 -22.95
C ALA A 110 8.60 24.73 -22.60
N PRO A 111 7.86 23.78 -21.97
CA PRO A 111 8.46 22.53 -21.50
C PRO A 111 9.05 21.71 -22.65
N LEU A 112 8.33 21.59 -23.75
CA LEU A 112 8.70 20.87 -24.95
C LEU A 112 8.42 21.73 -26.19
N ASN A 113 8.98 21.32 -27.33
CA ASN A 113 8.71 22.00 -28.59
C ASN A 113 7.21 21.94 -28.94
N GLY A 114 6.61 23.08 -29.24
CA GLY A 114 5.17 23.22 -29.55
C GLY A 114 4.26 23.37 -28.33
N VAL A 115 4.77 23.20 -27.10
CA VAL A 115 4.01 23.37 -25.86
C VAL A 115 4.40 24.68 -25.18
N ASN A 116 3.46 25.61 -25.03
CA ASN A 116 3.73 26.91 -24.42
C ASN A 116 3.97 26.81 -22.91
N GLU A 117 3.17 25.99 -22.22
CA GLU A 117 3.29 25.78 -20.80
C GLU A 117 2.69 24.42 -20.38
N ALA A 118 3.17 23.84 -19.30
CA ALA A 118 2.60 22.63 -18.72
C ALA A 118 2.65 22.64 -17.21
N LEU A 119 1.63 22.04 -16.59
CA LEU A 119 1.73 21.55 -15.23
C LEU A 119 2.46 20.21 -15.28
N VAL A 120 3.65 20.15 -14.70
CA VAL A 120 4.47 18.93 -14.62
C VAL A 120 4.26 18.28 -13.27
N ILE A 121 3.88 17.00 -13.27
CA ILE A 121 3.81 16.13 -12.10
C ILE A 121 4.90 15.08 -12.26
N ALA A 122 6.00 15.24 -11.57
CA ALA A 122 7.15 14.34 -11.62
C ALA A 122 7.33 13.61 -10.27
N GLY A 123 7.49 12.29 -10.29
CA GLY A 123 7.75 11.50 -9.10
C GLY A 123 9.14 10.89 -9.06
N SER A 124 9.69 10.72 -7.85
CA SER A 124 10.95 9.99 -7.62
C SER A 124 10.84 8.52 -8.02
N ASP A 125 9.65 7.96 -7.89
CA ASP A 125 9.27 6.59 -8.22
C ASP A 125 7.78 6.53 -8.62
N LYS A 126 7.26 5.30 -8.87
CA LYS A 126 5.85 5.12 -9.26
C LYS A 126 4.88 5.68 -8.22
N ARG A 127 5.09 5.42 -6.93
CA ARG A 127 4.19 5.89 -5.86
C ARG A 127 4.28 7.40 -5.67
N GLY A 128 5.46 7.98 -5.74
CA GLY A 128 5.60 9.43 -5.74
C GLY A 128 4.80 10.09 -6.87
N THR A 129 4.87 9.54 -8.09
CA THR A 129 4.10 10.04 -9.24
C THR A 129 2.59 9.89 -8.99
N ILE A 130 2.13 8.73 -8.52
CA ILE A 130 0.74 8.46 -8.17
C ILE A 130 0.23 9.45 -7.12
N TYR A 131 1.02 9.73 -6.08
CA TYR A 131 0.62 10.70 -5.04
C TYR A 131 0.52 12.13 -5.58
N GLY A 132 1.40 12.52 -6.51
CA GLY A 132 1.29 13.81 -7.20
C GLY A 132 0.02 13.93 -8.06
N ILE A 133 -0.36 12.84 -8.74
CA ILE A 133 -1.62 12.77 -9.51
C ILE A 133 -2.83 12.92 -8.56
N TYR A 134 -2.88 12.17 -7.47
CA TYR A 134 -3.99 12.24 -6.53
C TYR A 134 -3.99 13.53 -5.70
N GLU A 135 -2.84 14.18 -5.51
CA GLU A 135 -2.81 15.56 -5.00
C GLU A 135 -3.59 16.49 -5.93
N LEU A 136 -3.33 16.42 -7.25
CA LEU A 136 -4.10 17.23 -8.20
C LEU A 136 -5.59 16.88 -8.17
N SER A 137 -5.94 15.60 -8.06
CA SER A 137 -7.33 15.14 -7.91
C SER A 137 -8.03 15.79 -6.70
N GLU A 138 -7.36 15.82 -5.56
CA GLU A 138 -7.88 16.47 -4.34
C GLU A 138 -8.02 17.97 -4.53
N GLN A 139 -7.01 18.62 -5.15
CA GLN A 139 -7.01 20.07 -5.42
C GLN A 139 -8.13 20.51 -6.39
N ILE A 140 -8.48 19.68 -7.36
CA ILE A 140 -9.62 19.98 -8.26
C ILE A 140 -10.98 19.67 -7.63
N GLY A 141 -11.02 19.14 -6.39
CA GLY A 141 -12.23 18.94 -5.60
C GLY A 141 -12.74 17.51 -5.52
N VAL A 142 -11.94 16.50 -5.88
CA VAL A 142 -12.31 15.09 -5.71
C VAL A 142 -11.68 14.56 -4.42
N SER A 143 -12.51 14.36 -3.40
CA SER A 143 -12.10 13.79 -2.13
C SER A 143 -11.57 12.36 -2.30
N PRO A 144 -10.55 11.92 -1.53
CA PRO A 144 -10.20 10.50 -1.44
C PRO A 144 -11.39 9.59 -1.11
N TRP A 145 -12.37 10.12 -0.40
CA TRP A 145 -13.56 9.41 0.09
C TRP A 145 -14.78 9.50 -0.85
N TYR A 146 -14.60 10.01 -2.08
CA TYR A 146 -15.71 10.24 -3.02
C TYR A 146 -16.55 8.99 -3.27
N ASP A 147 -15.93 7.81 -3.24
CA ASP A 147 -16.54 6.54 -3.56
C ASP A 147 -17.02 5.76 -2.32
N TRP A 148 -16.24 5.84 -1.21
CA TRP A 148 -16.51 5.03 -0.01
C TRP A 148 -17.48 5.68 0.98
N VAL A 149 -17.58 7.00 0.96
CA VAL A 149 -18.43 7.78 1.89
C VAL A 149 -19.31 8.77 1.10
N ASP A 150 -19.46 8.54 -0.20
CA ASP A 150 -20.32 9.33 -1.10
C ASP A 150 -20.07 10.85 -1.00
N VAL A 151 -18.82 11.28 -0.78
CA VAL A 151 -18.49 12.70 -0.71
C VAL A 151 -18.75 13.35 -2.06
N PRO A 152 -19.66 14.34 -2.12
CA PRO A 152 -20.07 14.91 -3.39
C PRO A 152 -18.94 15.70 -4.05
N VAL A 153 -18.81 15.57 -5.37
CA VAL A 153 -17.91 16.38 -6.20
C VAL A 153 -18.70 17.57 -6.75
N MET A 154 -18.26 18.79 -6.41
CA MET A 154 -18.92 20.00 -6.87
C MET A 154 -18.59 20.29 -8.33
N PRO A 155 -19.60 20.45 -9.22
CA PRO A 155 -19.37 20.76 -10.64
C PRO A 155 -18.68 22.12 -10.81
N ARG A 156 -17.71 22.17 -11.72
CA ARG A 156 -16.97 23.40 -12.08
C ARG A 156 -16.78 23.48 -13.59
N GLN A 157 -16.78 24.69 -14.12
CA GLN A 157 -16.54 24.93 -15.55
C GLN A 157 -15.12 25.46 -15.81
N ASN A 158 -14.57 26.17 -14.85
CA ASN A 158 -13.23 26.72 -14.95
C ASN A 158 -12.40 26.33 -13.73
N LEU A 159 -11.14 26.01 -13.97
CA LEU A 159 -10.15 25.76 -12.92
C LEU A 159 -8.82 26.39 -13.33
N SER A 160 -8.23 27.12 -12.42
CA SER A 160 -6.86 27.61 -12.54
C SER A 160 -6.05 27.25 -11.30
N MET A 161 -4.75 27.23 -11.43
CA MET A 161 -3.83 26.88 -10.36
C MET A 161 -2.79 28.00 -10.17
N MET A 162 -2.43 28.31 -8.93
CA MET A 162 -1.31 29.21 -8.69
C MET A 162 -0.03 28.64 -9.29
N ARG A 163 0.76 29.52 -9.94
CA ARG A 163 2.09 29.13 -10.39
C ARG A 163 3.00 28.92 -9.20
N GLY A 164 3.87 27.94 -9.28
CA GLY A 164 4.79 27.58 -8.19
C GLY A 164 5.21 26.13 -8.26
N SER A 165 5.96 25.73 -7.26
CA SER A 165 6.39 24.33 -7.08
C SER A 165 5.83 23.79 -5.78
N TYR A 166 5.23 22.62 -5.83
CA TYR A 166 4.52 21.98 -4.73
C TYR A 166 5.03 20.55 -4.52
N THR A 167 5.22 20.16 -3.28
CA THR A 167 5.66 18.82 -2.90
C THR A 167 5.20 18.51 -1.48
N ALA A 168 4.93 17.25 -1.18
CA ALA A 168 4.62 16.81 0.18
C ALA A 168 5.87 16.34 0.98
N GLY A 169 7.03 16.23 0.34
CA GLY A 169 8.23 15.63 0.92
C GLY A 169 8.20 14.08 0.87
N GLU A 170 9.24 13.46 1.40
CA GLU A 170 9.29 12.02 1.62
C GLU A 170 8.43 11.64 2.84
N PRO A 171 7.68 10.53 2.79
CA PRO A 171 7.00 10.02 3.96
C PRO A 171 7.99 9.61 5.06
N ALA A 172 7.75 10.04 6.31
CA ALA A 172 8.61 9.68 7.44
C ALA A 172 8.45 8.21 7.87
N VAL A 173 7.34 7.55 7.51
CA VAL A 173 7.07 6.15 7.79
C VAL A 173 7.03 5.38 6.49
N LYS A 174 7.81 4.30 6.39
CA LYS A 174 7.98 3.53 5.15
C LYS A 174 6.70 2.80 4.73
N TYR A 175 6.04 2.09 5.64
CA TYR A 175 4.81 1.34 5.37
C TYR A 175 3.64 2.01 6.08
N ARG A 176 2.60 2.36 5.32
CA ARG A 176 1.43 3.08 5.80
C ARG A 176 0.20 2.47 5.15
N GLY A 177 -0.69 1.91 5.95
CA GLY A 177 -1.82 1.19 5.38
C GLY A 177 -2.87 0.80 6.38
N ILE A 178 -3.73 -0.09 5.96
CA ILE A 178 -4.85 -0.61 6.74
C ILE A 178 -4.79 -2.12 6.82
N PHE A 179 -5.41 -2.66 7.86
CA PHE A 179 -5.82 -4.04 7.95
C PHE A 179 -7.33 -4.09 7.72
N LEU A 180 -7.76 -4.83 6.72
CA LEU A 180 -9.16 -4.95 6.36
C LEU A 180 -9.71 -6.28 6.89
N ASN A 181 -10.85 -6.23 7.59
CA ASN A 181 -11.56 -7.42 8.05
C ASN A 181 -12.77 -7.70 7.18
N ASP A 182 -13.05 -8.98 6.93
CA ASP A 182 -14.19 -9.50 6.16
C ASP A 182 -15.36 -9.93 7.05
N GLU A 183 -15.59 -9.22 8.14
CA GLU A 183 -16.66 -9.56 9.08
C GLU A 183 -18.05 -9.51 8.43
N ALA A 184 -18.82 -10.57 8.71
CA ALA A 184 -20.19 -10.70 8.26
C ALA A 184 -21.15 -10.04 9.28
N PRO A 185 -22.28 -9.48 8.84
CA PRO A 185 -22.75 -9.41 7.44
C PRO A 185 -22.29 -8.16 6.69
N CYS A 186 -21.56 -7.24 7.33
CA CYS A 186 -21.29 -5.90 6.80
C CYS A 186 -20.51 -5.96 5.48
N LEU A 187 -19.20 -6.16 5.54
CA LEU A 187 -18.35 -6.11 4.34
C LEU A 187 -18.66 -7.27 3.38
N THR A 188 -18.82 -8.49 3.90
CA THR A 188 -19.11 -9.66 3.08
C THR A 188 -20.43 -9.53 2.35
N GLY A 189 -21.48 -9.03 3.01
CA GLY A 189 -22.79 -8.79 2.40
C GLY A 189 -22.74 -7.70 1.34
N TRP A 190 -22.03 -6.61 1.60
CA TRP A 190 -21.86 -5.52 0.65
C TRP A 190 -21.08 -5.96 -0.59
N VAL A 191 -19.97 -6.72 -0.43
CA VAL A 191 -19.19 -7.25 -1.55
C VAL A 191 -20.03 -8.20 -2.39
N LYS A 192 -20.77 -9.11 -1.77
CA LYS A 192 -21.67 -10.00 -2.48
C LYS A 192 -22.72 -9.26 -3.30
N HIS A 193 -23.33 -8.22 -2.72
CA HIS A 193 -24.31 -7.40 -3.43
C HIS A 193 -23.68 -6.62 -4.59
N THR A 194 -22.51 -6.06 -4.39
CA THR A 194 -21.87 -5.14 -5.36
C THR A 194 -21.13 -5.87 -6.48
N TYR A 195 -20.43 -6.96 -6.17
CA TYR A 195 -19.54 -7.67 -7.11
C TYR A 195 -20.04 -9.08 -7.50
N GLY A 196 -21.03 -9.63 -6.75
CA GLY A 196 -21.57 -10.95 -6.98
C GLY A 196 -20.72 -12.11 -6.45
N THR A 197 -19.62 -11.81 -5.73
CA THR A 197 -18.69 -12.79 -5.16
C THR A 197 -18.88 -12.93 -3.65
N ASN A 198 -18.58 -14.10 -3.10
CA ASN A 198 -18.57 -14.32 -1.65
C ASN A 198 -17.20 -14.00 -1.00
N TYR A 199 -16.32 -13.33 -1.74
CA TYR A 199 -14.97 -12.95 -1.35
C TYR A 199 -14.58 -11.65 -2.05
N GLY A 200 -13.55 -10.97 -1.55
CA GLY A 200 -12.95 -9.81 -2.22
C GLY A 200 -12.16 -10.24 -3.45
N ASP A 201 -12.67 -9.94 -4.63
CA ASP A 201 -11.95 -10.13 -5.88
C ASP A 201 -11.11 -8.88 -6.24
N HIS A 202 -10.32 -8.97 -7.32
CA HIS A 202 -9.44 -7.88 -7.76
C HIS A 202 -10.20 -6.56 -8.04
N ARG A 203 -11.49 -6.60 -8.43
CA ARG A 203 -12.30 -5.40 -8.67
C ARG A 203 -12.61 -4.67 -7.37
N PHE A 204 -12.94 -5.41 -6.33
CA PHE A 204 -13.13 -4.89 -4.97
C PHE A 204 -11.82 -4.33 -4.42
N TYR A 205 -10.76 -5.12 -4.46
CA TYR A 205 -9.46 -4.69 -3.91
C TYR A 205 -8.86 -3.51 -4.68
N ALA A 206 -9.05 -3.39 -6.00
CA ALA A 206 -8.61 -2.23 -6.77
C ALA A 206 -9.19 -0.91 -6.23
N ARG A 207 -10.45 -0.92 -5.77
CA ARG A 207 -11.07 0.27 -5.14
C ARG A 207 -10.49 0.57 -3.76
N VAL A 208 -10.20 -0.47 -2.98
CA VAL A 208 -9.51 -0.31 -1.69
C VAL A 208 -8.09 0.23 -1.91
N PHE A 209 -7.36 -0.30 -2.87
CA PHE A 209 -6.01 0.15 -3.22
C PHE A 209 -6.01 1.61 -3.70
N GLU A 210 -6.97 2.00 -4.52
CA GLU A 210 -7.13 3.40 -4.93
C GLU A 210 -7.32 4.32 -3.72
N LEU A 211 -8.18 3.96 -2.76
CA LEU A 211 -8.39 4.73 -1.54
C LEU A 211 -7.09 4.88 -0.74
N ILE A 212 -6.37 3.79 -0.51
CA ILE A 212 -5.09 3.80 0.21
C ILE A 212 -4.10 4.76 -0.47
N LEU A 213 -3.96 4.67 -1.80
CA LEU A 213 -3.05 5.52 -2.57
C LEU A 213 -3.47 7.00 -2.56
N ARG A 214 -4.78 7.30 -2.66
CA ARG A 214 -5.31 8.66 -2.52
C ARG A 214 -5.04 9.25 -1.13
N LEU A 215 -5.01 8.42 -0.10
CA LEU A 215 -4.62 8.79 1.26
C LEU A 215 -3.09 8.78 1.50
N ARG A 216 -2.30 8.55 0.44
CA ARG A 216 -0.83 8.42 0.48
C ARG A 216 -0.33 7.27 1.33
N GLY A 217 -1.15 6.24 1.46
CA GLY A 217 -0.76 4.92 1.95
C GLY A 217 -0.11 4.08 0.85
N ASN A 218 0.51 3.00 1.23
CA ASN A 218 1.20 2.08 0.30
C ASN A 218 1.11 0.62 0.72
N PHE A 219 0.40 0.30 1.81
CA PHE A 219 0.45 -1.02 2.44
C PHE A 219 -0.95 -1.53 2.81
N MET A 220 -1.13 -2.85 2.77
CA MET A 220 -2.37 -3.47 3.20
C MET A 220 -2.15 -4.88 3.74
N TRP A 221 -2.87 -5.21 4.83
CA TRP A 221 -3.22 -6.57 5.20
C TRP A 221 -4.64 -6.86 4.73
N PRO A 222 -4.86 -7.90 3.91
CA PRO A 222 -6.17 -8.22 3.38
C PRO A 222 -7.07 -8.90 4.41
N ALA A 223 -8.35 -8.95 4.11
CA ALA A 223 -9.34 -9.68 4.87
C ALA A 223 -9.02 -11.19 4.96
N MET A 224 -9.27 -11.81 6.10
CA MET A 224 -8.71 -13.14 6.41
C MET A 224 -9.64 -14.11 7.14
N TRP A 225 -10.76 -13.66 7.70
CA TRP A 225 -11.62 -14.54 8.52
C TRP A 225 -12.35 -15.60 7.68
N GLY A 226 -12.93 -15.22 6.56
CA GLY A 226 -13.60 -16.13 5.62
C GLY A 226 -12.92 -16.15 4.26
N TRP A 227 -12.17 -15.10 3.94
CA TRP A 227 -11.55 -14.90 2.64
C TRP A 227 -10.09 -15.35 2.62
N SER A 228 -9.58 -15.54 1.41
CA SER A 228 -8.19 -15.86 1.15
C SER A 228 -7.69 -15.04 -0.04
N PHE A 229 -7.08 -13.91 0.22
CA PHE A 229 -6.66 -12.93 -0.78
C PHE A 229 -5.95 -13.53 -2.00
N TYR A 230 -5.00 -14.42 -1.75
CA TYR A 230 -4.19 -15.01 -2.81
C TYR A 230 -4.86 -16.22 -3.50
N ALA A 231 -5.76 -16.93 -2.82
CA ALA A 231 -6.35 -18.17 -3.34
C ALA A 231 -7.74 -17.96 -3.92
N ASP A 232 -8.51 -16.99 -3.45
CA ASP A 232 -9.85 -16.69 -3.93
C ASP A 232 -9.83 -16.07 -5.32
N ASP A 233 -8.87 -15.17 -5.58
CA ASP A 233 -8.67 -14.56 -6.89
C ASP A 233 -7.17 -14.30 -7.13
N PRO A 234 -6.52 -15.03 -8.06
CA PRO A 234 -5.11 -14.84 -8.40
C PRO A 234 -4.76 -13.45 -8.93
N GLU A 235 -5.72 -12.72 -9.51
CA GLU A 235 -5.52 -11.35 -9.99
C GLU A 235 -5.40 -10.34 -8.86
N ASN A 236 -5.76 -10.67 -7.62
CA ASN A 236 -5.62 -9.78 -6.46
C ASN A 236 -4.19 -9.32 -6.25
N SER A 237 -3.23 -10.27 -6.21
CA SER A 237 -1.82 -9.97 -5.99
C SER A 237 -1.22 -9.15 -7.14
N LYS A 238 -1.56 -9.52 -8.38
CA LYS A 238 -1.13 -8.78 -9.57
C LYS A 238 -1.66 -7.34 -9.57
N THR A 239 -2.96 -7.16 -9.27
CA THR A 239 -3.59 -5.84 -9.17
C THR A 239 -2.92 -4.98 -8.10
N ALA A 240 -2.62 -5.53 -6.92
CA ALA A 240 -1.88 -4.82 -5.87
C ALA A 240 -0.51 -4.37 -6.37
N HIS A 241 0.26 -5.27 -6.97
CA HIS A 241 1.60 -4.97 -7.49
C HIS A 241 1.57 -3.90 -8.59
N GLU A 242 0.68 -4.03 -9.57
CA GLU A 242 0.51 -3.06 -10.65
C GLU A 242 0.13 -1.68 -10.12
N MET A 243 -0.83 -1.60 -9.22
CA MET A 243 -1.25 -0.33 -8.62
C MET A 243 -0.22 0.29 -7.67
N GLY A 244 0.76 -0.48 -7.20
CA GLY A 244 1.82 -0.01 -6.31
C GLY A 244 1.52 -0.20 -4.82
N ILE A 245 0.62 -1.10 -4.47
CA ILE A 245 0.36 -1.51 -3.09
C ILE A 245 1.28 -2.65 -2.70
N ILE A 246 1.91 -2.50 -1.54
CA ILE A 246 2.71 -3.52 -0.88
C ILE A 246 1.76 -4.37 -0.03
N MET A 247 1.64 -5.64 -0.36
CA MET A 247 0.82 -6.54 0.44
C MET A 247 1.62 -7.11 1.59
N GLY A 248 0.94 -7.41 2.67
CA GLY A 248 1.43 -8.27 3.74
C GLY A 248 0.33 -9.22 4.15
N THR A 249 0.59 -10.06 5.10
CA THR A 249 -0.40 -10.94 5.72
C THR A 249 -0.37 -10.76 7.23
N SER A 250 -1.47 -11.05 7.90
CA SER A 250 -1.62 -10.74 9.33
C SER A 250 -0.66 -11.56 10.22
N HIS A 251 -0.69 -11.26 11.49
CA HIS A 251 0.20 -11.81 12.51
C HIS A 251 0.17 -13.34 12.66
N HIS A 252 -0.89 -14.02 12.21
CA HIS A 252 -0.98 -15.50 12.25
C HIS A 252 -1.00 -16.13 10.85
N GLU A 253 -0.70 -15.36 9.82
CA GLU A 253 -0.70 -15.76 8.41
C GLU A 253 0.69 -15.61 7.78
N PRO A 254 1.69 -16.39 8.20
CA PRO A 254 3.07 -16.18 7.74
C PRO A 254 3.28 -16.60 6.28
N MET A 255 4.38 -16.06 5.70
CA MET A 255 4.94 -16.47 4.41
C MET A 255 4.02 -16.24 3.21
N ALA A 256 3.33 -15.09 3.18
CA ALA A 256 2.40 -14.70 2.12
C ALA A 256 1.30 -15.74 1.87
N ARG A 257 0.83 -16.38 2.93
CA ARG A 257 -0.28 -17.34 2.91
C ARG A 257 -1.44 -16.79 3.71
N ASN A 258 -2.65 -17.20 3.35
CA ASN A 258 -3.82 -16.98 4.18
C ASN A 258 -4.16 -18.24 4.97
N HIS A 259 -4.52 -18.09 6.24
CA HIS A 259 -4.85 -19.23 7.09
C HIS A 259 -6.03 -20.03 6.55
N GLN A 260 -6.99 -19.37 5.89
CA GLN A 260 -8.11 -20.02 5.23
C GLN A 260 -7.70 -21.00 4.11
N GLU A 261 -6.54 -20.83 3.50
CA GLU A 261 -6.02 -21.82 2.55
C GLU A 261 -5.74 -23.17 3.24
N TRP A 262 -5.18 -23.11 4.47
CA TRP A 262 -4.96 -24.30 5.29
C TRP A 262 -6.28 -24.92 5.77
N VAL A 263 -7.16 -24.09 6.32
CA VAL A 263 -8.47 -24.53 6.85
C VAL A 263 -9.27 -25.27 5.78
N ARG A 264 -9.35 -24.74 4.57
CA ARG A 264 -10.10 -25.35 3.44
C ARG A 264 -9.50 -26.67 2.96
N LYS A 265 -8.20 -26.90 3.20
CA LYS A 265 -7.48 -28.13 2.82
C LYS A 265 -6.95 -28.90 4.02
N ARG A 266 -7.56 -28.75 5.19
CA ARG A 266 -7.11 -29.38 6.43
C ARG A 266 -7.01 -30.91 6.34
N SER A 267 -7.92 -31.57 5.61
CA SER A 267 -7.87 -33.02 5.37
C SER A 267 -6.64 -33.46 4.58
N GLU A 268 -6.10 -32.58 3.72
CA GLU A 268 -4.90 -32.84 2.91
C GLU A 268 -3.63 -32.46 3.68
N TYR A 269 -3.66 -31.31 4.36
CA TYR A 269 -2.48 -30.74 5.01
C TYR A 269 -2.24 -31.27 6.44
N GLY A 270 -3.29 -31.76 7.12
CA GLY A 270 -3.20 -32.23 8.51
C GLY A 270 -3.20 -31.11 9.54
N ALA A 271 -2.57 -31.36 10.68
CA ALA A 271 -2.53 -30.44 11.81
C ALA A 271 -1.67 -29.19 11.50
N TRP A 272 -2.16 -28.00 11.92
CA TRP A 272 -1.37 -26.75 11.96
C TRP A 272 -0.47 -26.75 13.21
N ASP A 273 0.48 -27.67 13.22
CA ASP A 273 1.44 -27.85 14.33
C ASP A 273 2.84 -28.12 13.78
N TYR A 274 3.72 -27.15 13.95
CA TYR A 274 5.06 -27.22 13.37
C TYR A 274 5.94 -28.29 14.02
N ALA A 275 5.66 -28.68 15.26
CA ALA A 275 6.42 -29.73 15.92
C ALA A 275 6.18 -31.11 15.28
N SER A 276 4.95 -31.40 14.89
CA SER A 276 4.55 -32.70 14.33
C SER A 276 4.42 -32.72 12.82
N ASN A 277 4.21 -31.56 12.16
CA ASN A 277 3.88 -31.46 10.72
C ASN A 277 4.79 -30.48 9.94
N GLN A 278 6.04 -30.36 10.34
CA GLN A 278 6.98 -29.40 9.76
C GLN A 278 7.09 -29.46 8.24
N GLN A 279 7.21 -30.68 7.68
CA GLN A 279 7.46 -30.82 6.22
C GLN A 279 6.33 -30.23 5.36
N VAL A 280 5.08 -30.47 5.79
CA VAL A 280 3.90 -29.96 5.05
C VAL A 280 3.80 -28.43 5.24
N ILE A 281 4.06 -27.93 6.44
CA ILE A 281 4.05 -26.49 6.72
C ILE A 281 5.18 -25.77 5.97
N ASP A 282 6.39 -26.34 5.93
CA ASP A 282 7.51 -25.77 5.14
C ASP A 282 7.16 -25.72 3.64
N ARG A 283 6.50 -26.74 3.08
CA ARG A 283 6.01 -26.73 1.71
C ARG A 283 4.95 -25.65 1.51
N PHE A 284 3.99 -25.53 2.42
CA PHE A 284 2.96 -24.51 2.39
C PHE A 284 3.57 -23.09 2.40
N PHE A 285 4.58 -22.85 3.24
CA PHE A 285 5.33 -21.59 3.26
C PHE A 285 6.09 -21.33 1.97
N ARG A 286 6.69 -22.36 1.39
CA ARG A 286 7.40 -22.25 0.10
C ARG A 286 6.48 -21.81 -1.03
N GLU A 287 5.34 -22.44 -1.17
CA GLU A 287 4.35 -22.08 -2.18
C GLU A 287 3.87 -20.62 -2.05
N GLY A 288 3.72 -20.11 -0.82
CA GLY A 288 3.41 -18.69 -0.59
C GLY A 288 4.53 -17.77 -1.04
N MET A 289 5.78 -18.12 -0.75
CA MET A 289 6.94 -17.35 -1.21
C MET A 289 7.13 -17.39 -2.71
N GLU A 290 6.85 -18.51 -3.37
CA GLU A 290 6.93 -18.62 -4.84
C GLU A 290 5.99 -17.63 -5.53
N ARG A 291 4.75 -17.48 -5.06
CA ARG A 291 3.81 -16.49 -5.62
C ARG A 291 4.15 -15.04 -5.27
N ALA A 292 4.89 -14.82 -4.20
CA ALA A 292 5.33 -13.48 -3.77
C ALA A 292 6.75 -13.12 -4.21
N ALA A 293 7.46 -13.98 -4.96
CA ALA A 293 8.88 -13.82 -5.28
C ALA A 293 9.19 -12.51 -6.00
N ASP A 294 8.34 -12.13 -6.95
CA ASP A 294 8.54 -10.97 -7.83
C ASP A 294 7.75 -9.72 -7.40
N THR A 295 7.05 -9.78 -6.25
CA THR A 295 6.31 -8.63 -5.71
C THR A 295 7.14 -7.85 -4.69
N GLU A 296 6.64 -6.68 -4.27
CA GLU A 296 7.23 -5.87 -3.17
C GLU A 296 6.69 -6.28 -1.78
N ASP A 297 5.98 -7.41 -1.67
CA ASP A 297 5.26 -7.80 -0.45
C ASP A 297 6.16 -7.84 0.79
N LEU A 298 5.66 -7.37 1.91
CA LEU A 298 6.28 -7.45 3.22
C LEU A 298 5.92 -8.79 3.86
N ILE A 299 6.90 -9.65 4.06
CA ILE A 299 6.68 -11.03 4.47
C ILE A 299 6.52 -11.13 5.98
N THR A 300 5.36 -11.53 6.44
CA THR A 300 5.15 -11.91 7.84
C THR A 300 5.89 -13.20 8.14
N ILE A 301 6.70 -13.21 9.19
CA ILE A 301 7.40 -14.38 9.70
C ILE A 301 6.94 -14.71 11.13
N GLY A 302 7.31 -15.91 11.60
CA GLY A 302 6.81 -16.48 12.82
C GLY A 302 5.63 -17.41 12.55
N MET A 303 4.95 -17.81 13.59
CA MET A 303 3.76 -18.66 13.52
C MET A 303 3.00 -18.54 14.85
N ARG A 304 1.68 -18.64 14.77
CA ARG A 304 0.80 -18.85 15.92
C ARG A 304 0.10 -20.20 15.80
N GLY A 305 -0.72 -20.54 16.75
CA GLY A 305 -1.55 -21.74 16.71
C GLY A 305 -2.68 -21.64 15.66
N ASP A 306 -3.46 -22.67 15.57
CA ASP A 306 -4.58 -22.78 14.63
C ASP A 306 -5.70 -21.79 15.01
N GLY A 307 -6.22 -21.03 14.03
CA GLY A 307 -7.30 -20.07 14.26
C GLY A 307 -6.93 -18.88 15.16
N ASP A 308 -5.71 -18.35 15.05
CA ASP A 308 -5.22 -17.20 15.86
C ASP A 308 -5.10 -17.50 17.37
N THR A 309 -4.89 -18.77 17.74
CA THR A 309 -4.61 -19.21 19.10
C THR A 309 -3.11 -19.21 19.42
N PRO A 310 -2.67 -19.31 20.68
CA PRO A 310 -1.27 -19.58 21.00
C PRO A 310 -0.79 -20.90 20.40
N MET A 311 0.51 -21.02 20.08
CA MET A 311 1.08 -22.28 19.59
C MET A 311 0.78 -23.44 20.53
N GLY A 312 0.28 -24.56 19.97
CA GLY A 312 -0.22 -25.72 20.71
C GLY A 312 -1.68 -25.57 21.18
N GLY A 313 -2.29 -24.38 21.01
CA GLY A 313 -3.72 -24.17 21.19
C GLY A 313 -4.52 -24.58 19.95
N LYS A 314 -5.80 -24.79 20.11
CA LYS A 314 -6.75 -25.05 19.03
C LYS A 314 -7.95 -24.12 19.19
N GLU A 315 -8.50 -23.70 18.06
CA GLU A 315 -9.71 -22.90 18.03
C GLU A 315 -10.85 -23.61 18.76
N GLY A 316 -11.52 -22.89 19.67
CA GLY A 316 -12.60 -23.43 20.52
C GLY A 316 -12.14 -24.27 21.72
N GLU A 317 -10.84 -24.36 21.99
CA GLU A 317 -10.28 -25.09 23.13
C GLU A 317 -9.43 -24.20 24.07
N ASP A 318 -9.70 -22.90 24.13
CA ASP A 318 -8.92 -21.92 24.88
C ASP A 318 -8.78 -22.29 26.38
N ASP A 319 -9.82 -22.86 26.99
CA ASP A 319 -9.82 -23.29 28.40
C ASP A 319 -8.91 -24.49 28.68
N LYS A 320 -8.46 -25.20 27.65
CA LYS A 320 -7.59 -26.37 27.76
C LYS A 320 -6.13 -26.06 27.46
N TYR A 321 -5.82 -24.84 27.06
CA TYR A 321 -4.47 -24.45 26.73
C TYR A 321 -3.58 -24.36 27.99
N VAL A 322 -2.48 -25.11 27.99
CA VAL A 322 -1.43 -25.00 28.98
C VAL A 322 -0.22 -24.32 28.34
N PRO A 323 0.19 -23.14 28.85
CA PRO A 323 1.36 -22.43 28.32
C PRO A 323 2.64 -23.28 28.38
N ARG A 324 3.34 -23.37 27.23
CA ARG A 324 4.66 -24.03 27.10
C ARG A 324 5.67 -23.05 26.53
N ASP A 325 5.81 -21.91 27.18
CA ASP A 325 6.51 -20.75 26.65
C ASP A 325 7.94 -21.05 26.19
N GLU A 326 8.74 -21.73 26.99
CA GLU A 326 10.11 -22.07 26.61
C GLU A 326 10.20 -23.04 25.42
N GLU A 327 9.29 -24.02 25.33
CA GLU A 327 9.21 -24.94 24.19
C GLU A 327 8.79 -24.18 22.93
N ASN A 328 7.77 -23.33 23.06
CA ASN A 328 7.27 -22.51 21.97
C ASN A 328 8.32 -21.51 21.49
N MET A 329 9.11 -20.91 22.37
CA MET A 329 10.22 -20.03 22.00
C MET A 329 11.29 -20.77 21.20
N ARG A 330 11.73 -21.95 21.64
CA ARG A 330 12.68 -22.80 20.89
C ARG A 330 12.12 -23.21 19.52
N LEU A 331 10.84 -23.55 19.47
CA LEU A 331 10.16 -23.88 18.21
C LEU A 331 10.08 -22.66 17.28
N MET A 332 9.78 -21.48 17.82
CA MET A 332 9.72 -20.23 17.06
C MET A 332 11.08 -19.86 16.44
N GLU A 333 12.18 -20.03 17.18
CA GLU A 333 13.53 -19.84 16.63
C GLU A 333 13.81 -20.78 15.46
N LYS A 334 13.36 -22.03 15.54
CA LYS A 334 13.47 -23.01 14.45
C LYS A 334 12.64 -22.56 13.24
N ILE A 335 11.41 -22.08 13.48
CA ILE A 335 10.51 -21.55 12.45
C ILE A 335 11.17 -20.37 11.74
N PHE A 336 11.70 -19.38 12.45
CA PHE A 336 12.40 -18.23 11.85
C PHE A 336 13.54 -18.68 10.93
N ARG A 337 14.40 -19.61 11.41
CA ARG A 337 15.49 -20.12 10.57
C ARG A 337 14.99 -20.78 9.29
N ASN A 338 13.94 -21.59 9.37
CA ASN A 338 13.40 -22.30 8.21
C ASN A 338 12.68 -21.36 7.24
N GLN A 339 11.89 -20.42 7.74
CA GLN A 339 11.25 -19.40 6.91
C GLN A 339 12.27 -18.56 6.15
N ARG A 340 13.33 -18.09 6.81
CA ARG A 340 14.40 -17.34 6.17
C ARG A 340 15.21 -18.18 5.16
N ARG A 341 15.39 -19.48 5.43
CA ARG A 341 15.96 -20.41 4.46
C ARG A 341 15.08 -20.53 3.21
N ILE A 342 13.76 -20.69 3.38
CA ILE A 342 12.79 -20.76 2.29
C ILE A 342 12.82 -19.45 1.48
N ILE A 343 12.83 -18.29 2.13
CA ILE A 343 12.95 -16.99 1.44
C ILE A 343 14.20 -16.96 0.55
N LYS A 344 15.36 -17.37 1.08
CA LYS A 344 16.60 -17.42 0.31
C LYS A 344 16.53 -18.39 -0.89
N GLU A 345 16.01 -19.59 -0.65
CA GLU A 345 15.93 -20.64 -1.69
C GLU A 345 14.98 -20.22 -2.83
N VAL A 346 13.84 -19.61 -2.51
CA VAL A 346 12.85 -19.20 -3.52
C VAL A 346 13.27 -17.95 -4.27
N THR A 347 13.75 -16.93 -3.54
CA THR A 347 14.07 -15.64 -4.17
C THR A 347 15.48 -15.58 -4.77
N GLY A 348 16.37 -16.51 -4.44
CA GLY A 348 17.78 -16.48 -4.80
C GLY A 348 18.55 -15.33 -4.13
N LYS A 349 17.95 -14.59 -3.21
CA LYS A 349 18.51 -13.42 -2.53
C LYS A 349 18.74 -13.73 -1.05
N ALA A 350 19.71 -13.05 -0.43
CA ALA A 350 19.90 -13.11 1.02
C ALA A 350 18.59 -12.64 1.73
N PRO A 351 18.16 -13.30 2.83
CA PRO A 351 16.88 -12.98 3.47
C PRO A 351 16.78 -11.52 3.90
N GLU A 352 17.91 -10.87 4.25
CA GLU A 352 18.00 -9.46 4.64
C GLU A 352 17.62 -8.50 3.49
N LYS A 353 17.60 -9.00 2.25
CA LYS A 353 17.17 -8.23 1.06
C LYS A 353 15.68 -8.32 0.79
N ARG A 354 14.97 -9.18 1.49
CA ARG A 354 13.52 -9.29 1.44
C ARG A 354 12.94 -8.73 2.74
N PRO A 355 12.16 -7.64 2.70
CA PRO A 355 11.55 -7.09 3.90
C PRO A 355 10.68 -8.12 4.62
N GLN A 356 10.88 -8.26 5.91
CA GLN A 356 10.16 -9.19 6.78
C GLN A 356 9.61 -8.43 7.98
N VAL A 357 8.49 -8.90 8.51
CA VAL A 357 7.86 -8.36 9.71
C VAL A 357 7.50 -9.48 10.68
N TRP A 358 7.72 -9.23 11.95
CA TRP A 358 7.24 -10.08 13.03
C TRP A 358 6.33 -9.28 13.96
N ALA A 359 5.09 -9.75 14.10
CA ALA A 359 4.09 -9.09 14.94
C ALA A 359 4.20 -9.56 16.39
N ILE A 360 4.38 -8.62 17.28
CA ILE A 360 4.46 -8.82 18.73
C ILE A 360 3.07 -8.59 19.32
N TYR A 361 2.26 -9.66 19.33
CA TYR A 361 0.87 -9.63 19.72
C TYR A 361 0.53 -10.78 20.67
N LYS A 362 -0.31 -10.55 21.66
CA LYS A 362 -0.74 -11.53 22.67
C LYS A 362 0.46 -12.25 23.35
N GLU A 363 0.48 -13.61 23.31
CA GLU A 363 1.56 -14.43 23.91
C GLU A 363 2.94 -14.15 23.29
N VAL A 364 3.00 -13.70 22.05
CA VAL A 364 4.27 -13.38 21.38
C VAL A 364 4.98 -12.22 22.07
N GLN A 365 4.25 -11.25 22.64
CA GLN A 365 4.85 -10.20 23.46
C GLN A 365 5.53 -10.79 24.69
N ARG A 366 4.91 -11.78 25.36
CA ARG A 366 5.50 -12.47 26.51
C ARG A 366 6.78 -13.20 26.11
N TYR A 367 6.79 -13.90 24.96
CA TYR A 367 8.01 -14.56 24.45
C TYR A 367 9.13 -13.55 24.20
N TYR A 368 8.80 -12.41 23.63
CA TYR A 368 9.76 -11.32 23.42
C TYR A 368 10.32 -10.78 24.75
N ASP A 369 9.47 -10.58 25.75
CA ASP A 369 9.86 -10.13 27.10
C ASP A 369 10.71 -11.19 27.83
N MET A 370 10.49 -12.48 27.58
CA MET A 370 11.30 -13.60 28.06
C MET A 370 12.63 -13.77 27.30
N GLY A 371 12.87 -13.02 26.23
CA GLY A 371 14.15 -13.00 25.52
C GLY A 371 14.15 -13.59 24.12
N LEU A 372 13.01 -14.02 23.57
CA LEU A 372 12.95 -14.43 22.16
C LEU A 372 13.29 -13.24 21.26
N ARG A 373 14.15 -13.45 20.26
CA ARG A 373 14.58 -12.42 19.33
C ARG A 373 14.55 -12.93 17.89
N VAL A 374 14.30 -12.01 16.97
CA VAL A 374 14.47 -12.21 15.52
C VAL A 374 15.77 -11.56 15.05
N PRO A 375 16.28 -11.90 13.86
CA PRO A 375 17.39 -11.18 13.23
C PRO A 375 17.12 -9.67 13.15
N ASP A 376 18.18 -8.89 13.29
CA ASP A 376 18.11 -7.42 13.44
C ASP A 376 17.54 -6.66 12.23
N ASP A 377 17.47 -7.31 11.05
CA ASP A 377 16.89 -6.78 9.82
C ASP A 377 15.34 -6.91 9.74
N VAL A 378 14.73 -7.67 10.64
CA VAL A 378 13.28 -7.91 10.65
C VAL A 378 12.55 -6.74 11.31
N ILE A 379 11.51 -6.24 10.68
CA ILE A 379 10.66 -5.20 11.26
C ILE A 379 9.89 -5.75 12.45
N MET A 380 9.96 -5.08 13.59
CA MET A 380 9.22 -5.39 14.79
C MET A 380 7.89 -4.64 14.78
N LEU A 381 6.76 -5.34 14.77
CA LEU A 381 5.44 -4.73 14.77
C LEU A 381 4.78 -4.87 16.14
N LEU A 382 4.68 -3.77 16.86
CA LEU A 382 3.90 -3.69 18.09
C LEU A 382 2.42 -3.50 17.76
N SER A 383 1.56 -3.94 18.66
CA SER A 383 0.13 -3.69 18.60
C SER A 383 -0.37 -3.06 19.90
N ASP A 384 -1.48 -2.33 19.81
CA ASP A 384 -2.30 -2.05 20.98
C ASP A 384 -3.01 -3.33 21.44
N ASP A 385 -3.63 -3.28 22.61
CA ASP A 385 -4.66 -4.25 22.95
C ASP A 385 -5.97 -3.86 22.27
N ASN A 386 -6.96 -4.73 22.30
CA ASN A 386 -8.26 -4.46 21.65
C ASN A 386 -9.04 -3.28 22.29
N TRP A 387 -8.48 -2.62 23.31
CA TRP A 387 -9.03 -1.46 24.00
C TRP A 387 -8.35 -0.14 23.63
N GLY A 388 -7.35 -0.20 22.73
CA GLY A 388 -6.58 0.95 22.27
C GLY A 388 -5.38 1.30 23.16
N ASP A 389 -5.06 0.46 24.16
CA ASP A 389 -3.93 0.71 25.04
C ASP A 389 -2.62 0.19 24.43
N VAL A 390 -1.67 1.07 24.23
CA VAL A 390 -0.30 0.72 23.83
C VAL A 390 0.49 0.29 25.07
N ARG A 391 0.54 -1.01 25.32
CA ARG A 391 1.14 -1.59 26.53
C ARG A 391 2.66 -1.57 26.53
N ARG A 392 3.28 -1.47 25.36
CA ARG A 392 4.73 -1.53 25.21
C ARG A 392 5.21 -0.59 24.11
N LEU A 393 6.33 0.08 24.39
CA LEU A 393 7.12 0.80 23.41
C LEU A 393 8.58 0.35 23.50
N PRO A 394 9.39 0.42 22.43
CA PRO A 394 10.78 0.03 22.46
C PRO A 394 11.58 0.98 23.37
N ASP A 395 12.44 0.41 24.20
CA ASP A 395 13.38 1.15 25.04
C ASP A 395 14.54 1.76 24.22
N ALA A 396 15.48 2.45 24.86
CA ALA A 396 16.59 3.12 24.18
C ALA A 396 17.56 2.14 23.47
N LYS A 397 17.68 0.90 23.96
CA LYS A 397 18.49 -0.16 23.36
C LYS A 397 17.76 -0.79 22.18
N GLU A 398 16.50 -1.11 22.36
CA GLU A 398 15.64 -1.72 21.36
C GLU A 398 15.40 -0.81 20.14
N ARG A 399 15.36 0.52 20.33
CA ARG A 399 15.26 1.50 19.23
C ARG A 399 16.43 1.45 18.23
N LYS A 400 17.54 0.78 18.58
CA LYS A 400 18.69 0.57 17.69
C LYS A 400 18.51 -0.61 16.75
N HIS A 401 17.43 -1.37 16.87
CA HIS A 401 17.09 -2.48 15.99
C HIS A 401 16.99 -2.01 14.53
N SER A 402 17.82 -2.55 13.65
CA SER A 402 18.01 -1.99 12.29
C SER A 402 16.81 -2.20 11.38
N GLY A 403 16.01 -3.25 11.60
CA GLY A 403 14.75 -3.48 10.90
C GLY A 403 13.69 -2.42 11.19
N GLY A 404 13.84 -1.74 12.32
CA GLY A 404 12.91 -0.71 12.76
C GLY A 404 11.66 -1.27 13.44
N TRP A 405 10.79 -0.34 13.83
CA TRP A 405 9.58 -0.61 14.60
C TRP A 405 8.36 -0.07 13.86
N GLY A 406 7.31 -0.87 13.84
CA GLY A 406 5.98 -0.49 13.38
C GLY A 406 4.97 -0.54 14.52
N MET A 407 3.81 0.05 14.29
CA MET A 407 2.68 0.02 15.21
C MET A 407 1.42 -0.36 14.44
N TYR A 408 0.73 -1.38 14.91
CA TYR A 408 -0.64 -1.70 14.53
C TYR A 408 -1.58 -1.11 15.58
N LEU A 409 -2.54 -0.32 15.14
CA LEU A 409 -3.55 0.29 16.01
C LEU A 409 -4.92 -0.24 15.63
N SER A 410 -5.60 -0.87 16.57
CA SER A 410 -7.01 -1.23 16.44
C SER A 410 -7.85 0.02 16.63
N LEU A 411 -8.66 0.38 15.62
CA LEU A 411 -9.53 1.55 15.69
C LEU A 411 -10.95 1.22 16.20
N ILE A 412 -11.18 0.01 16.71
CA ILE A 412 -12.49 -0.48 17.12
C ILE A 412 -13.13 0.41 18.23
N HIS A 413 -12.30 1.04 19.05
CA HIS A 413 -12.74 1.85 20.21
C HIS A 413 -12.33 3.32 20.13
N ILE A 414 -11.80 3.79 19.00
CA ILE A 414 -11.50 5.21 18.76
C ILE A 414 -12.69 5.80 17.98
N SER A 415 -13.79 5.98 18.65
CA SER A 415 -14.97 6.71 18.14
C SER A 415 -15.25 7.94 19.01
#